data_7d86a6c8420855b71107717845c59fb9
#
_entry.id   7d86a6c8420855b71107717845c59fb9
#
_cell.length_a   1.000
_cell.length_b   1.000
_cell.length_c   1.000
_cell.angle_alpha   90.00
_cell.angle_beta   90.00
_cell.angle_gamma   90.00
#
_symmetry.space_group_name_H-M   'P 1'
#
loop_
_entity.id
_entity.type
_entity.pdbx_description
1 polymer ?
#
loop_
_entity_poly.entity_id
_entity_poly.type
_entity_poly.pdbx_seq_one_letter_code
_entity_poly.pdbx_strand_id
1 'polypeptide(L)'
;NYKIEIAQNYVGEFVEIKDSLEKIVKETTSTLSTIRNVAEEISCGADQLAKASEDLAEGSCVQHEKITAVANLVKDLNNAMQDHVAEADLAVILSTKAANTLTESNKKMELLKEAISNIEMCSSQISTIISTIQDIADETNLLSLNASIEAARAGEAGRGFAVVAEQVKKLADESSKAAGETTKLIDATVQAVNKGILIADEAITNMDEVYEDTKTSTLKMQEMASKLKEESENINDIHANIDEAAMVVDDNSATSEETAAVSEQQAAQVTTMVNMLEVFSF
;
A
#
# COMPACT_ATOMS: atom_id res chain seq x y z
N ASN A 1 55.50 -61.37 22.17
CA ASN A 1 54.47 -62.33 22.61
C ASN A 1 54.28 -62.19 24.12
N TYR A 2 53.22 -61.54 24.56
CA TYR A 2 52.93 -61.30 26.00
C TYR A 2 52.11 -62.43 26.64
N LYS A 3 51.86 -63.53 25.93
CA LYS A 3 51.33 -64.78 26.47
C LYS A 3 52.45 -65.61 27.01
N ILE A 4 53.24 -65.10 28.00
CA ILE A 4 54.33 -65.82 28.66
C ILE A 4 53.71 -66.44 29.93
N GLU A 5 53.42 -67.71 29.90
CA GLU A 5 53.15 -68.52 31.11
C GLU A 5 54.54 -68.96 31.67
N ILE A 6 54.92 -68.47 32.84
CA ILE A 6 56.10 -68.90 33.50
C ILE A 6 55.75 -70.17 34.29
N ALA A 7 55.81 -71.33 33.62
CA ALA A 7 55.40 -72.64 34.16
C ALA A 7 56.30 -73.23 35.22
N GLN A 8 57.44 -72.66 35.50
CA GLN A 8 58.43 -73.21 36.41
C GLN A 8 58.24 -72.73 37.85
N ASN A 9 58.21 -73.65 38.82
CA ASN A 9 58.17 -73.31 40.23
C ASN A 9 59.52 -72.82 40.73
N TYR A 10 59.67 -71.54 41.01
CA TYR A 10 60.87 -70.95 41.56
C TYR A 10 60.81 -70.96 43.12
N VAL A 11 61.93 -70.93 43.78
CA VAL A 11 62.08 -70.90 45.26
C VAL A 11 62.98 -69.73 45.67
N GLY A 12 62.72 -69.15 46.89
CA GLY A 12 63.46 -68.01 47.40
C GLY A 12 63.21 -66.72 46.67
N GLU A 13 64.25 -65.85 46.48
CA GLU A 13 64.14 -64.51 45.88
C GLU A 13 63.64 -64.53 44.42
N PHE A 14 63.73 -65.64 43.69
CA PHE A 14 63.24 -65.78 42.37
C PHE A 14 61.71 -65.78 42.22
N VAL A 15 60.97 -66.07 43.33
CA VAL A 15 59.51 -65.99 43.39
C VAL A 15 59.09 -64.55 43.22
N GLU A 16 59.74 -63.60 43.93
CA GLU A 16 59.43 -62.18 43.85
C GLU A 16 59.63 -61.58 42.46
N ILE A 17 60.72 -62.06 41.74
CA ILE A 17 60.98 -61.65 40.36
C ILE A 17 59.90 -62.18 39.44
N LYS A 18 59.51 -63.46 39.58
CA LYS A 18 58.40 -64.06 38.81
C LYS A 18 57.14 -63.29 38.98
N ASP A 19 56.68 -63.03 40.23
CA ASP A 19 55.46 -62.31 40.53
C ASP A 19 55.52 -60.89 39.98
N SER A 20 56.65 -60.21 40.03
CA SER A 20 56.88 -58.90 39.45
C SER A 20 56.73 -58.89 37.92
N LEU A 21 57.32 -59.89 37.25
CA LEU A 21 57.23 -60.08 35.81
C LEU A 21 55.79 -60.40 35.38
N GLU A 22 55.12 -61.30 36.05
CA GLU A 22 53.67 -61.61 35.79
C GLU A 22 52.78 -60.40 35.96
N LYS A 23 53.03 -59.59 37.00
CA LYS A 23 52.36 -58.35 37.19
C LYS A 23 52.57 -57.35 36.04
N ILE A 24 53.88 -57.17 35.60
CA ILE A 24 54.18 -56.29 34.50
C ILE A 24 53.48 -56.77 33.21
N VAL A 25 53.53 -58.06 32.93
CA VAL A 25 52.85 -58.64 31.74
C VAL A 25 51.34 -58.37 31.77
N LYS A 26 50.75 -58.64 32.94
CA LYS A 26 49.27 -58.43 33.10
C LYS A 26 48.91 -56.97 32.95
N GLU A 27 49.63 -56.04 33.57
CA GLU A 27 49.33 -54.59 33.48
C GLU A 27 49.58 -54.08 32.08
N THR A 28 50.66 -54.51 31.41
CA THR A 28 50.98 -54.15 30.03
C THR A 28 49.91 -54.67 29.08
N THR A 29 49.47 -55.94 29.21
CA THR A 29 48.37 -56.51 28.40
C THR A 29 47.09 -55.78 28.61
N SER A 30 46.72 -55.44 29.84
CA SER A 30 45.53 -54.65 30.15
C SER A 30 45.58 -53.27 29.51
N THR A 31 46.78 -52.59 29.61
CA THR A 31 46.94 -51.27 29.01
C THR A 31 46.84 -51.31 27.48
N LEU A 32 47.51 -52.30 26.82
CA LEU A 32 47.43 -52.47 25.39
C LEU A 32 45.99 -52.78 24.89
N SER A 33 45.24 -53.60 25.63
CA SER A 33 43.85 -53.87 25.35
C SER A 33 42.98 -52.61 25.45
N THR A 34 43.22 -51.80 26.50
CA THR A 34 42.51 -50.51 26.65
C THR A 34 42.83 -49.56 25.49
N ILE A 35 44.10 -49.43 25.08
CA ILE A 35 44.51 -48.61 23.93
C ILE A 35 43.81 -49.08 22.65
N ARG A 36 43.70 -50.38 22.42
CA ARG A 36 43.00 -50.91 21.27
C ARG A 36 41.54 -50.54 21.25
N ASN A 37 40.85 -50.70 22.38
CA ASN A 37 39.44 -50.33 22.46
C ASN A 37 39.21 -48.82 22.21
N VAL A 38 40.07 -47.97 22.80
CA VAL A 38 40.00 -46.53 22.56
C VAL A 38 40.32 -46.19 21.10
N ALA A 39 41.23 -46.91 20.47
CA ALA A 39 41.51 -46.73 19.05
C ALA A 39 40.30 -47.07 18.17
N GLU A 40 39.61 -48.17 18.45
CA GLU A 40 38.37 -48.55 17.75
C GLU A 40 37.26 -47.49 17.92
N GLU A 41 37.12 -46.93 19.14
CA GLU A 41 36.18 -45.83 19.39
C GLU A 41 36.51 -44.56 18.63
N ILE A 42 37.81 -44.18 18.57
CA ILE A 42 38.29 -43.02 17.80
C ILE A 42 38.05 -43.23 16.30
N SER A 43 38.29 -44.44 15.76
CA SER A 43 38.01 -44.75 14.36
C SER A 43 36.55 -44.57 14.03
N CYS A 44 35.66 -45.13 14.86
CA CYS A 44 34.22 -44.97 14.68
C CYS A 44 33.79 -43.49 14.77
N GLY A 45 34.36 -42.72 15.70
CA GLY A 45 34.10 -41.28 15.82
C GLY A 45 34.58 -40.48 14.62
N ALA A 46 35.76 -40.84 14.06
CA ALA A 46 36.31 -40.20 12.86
C ALA A 46 35.39 -40.45 11.63
N ASP A 47 34.92 -41.70 11.43
CA ASP A 47 34.00 -42.02 10.34
C ASP A 47 32.68 -41.25 10.45
N GLN A 48 32.13 -41.13 11.67
CA GLN A 48 30.93 -40.36 11.91
C GLN A 48 31.13 -38.86 11.65
N LEU A 49 32.29 -38.33 12.03
CA LEU A 49 32.63 -36.91 11.82
C LEU A 49 32.83 -36.60 10.33
N ALA A 50 33.51 -37.50 9.59
CA ALA A 50 33.68 -37.37 8.14
C ALA A 50 32.30 -37.30 7.44
N LYS A 51 31.38 -38.21 7.80
CA LYS A 51 30.04 -38.22 7.23
C LYS A 51 29.22 -36.98 7.61
N ALA A 52 29.27 -36.53 8.86
CA ALA A 52 28.60 -35.32 9.30
C ALA A 52 29.11 -34.07 8.56
N SER A 53 30.42 -34.07 8.24
CA SER A 53 31.04 -32.98 7.47
C SER A 53 30.57 -32.99 6.01
N GLU A 54 30.46 -34.18 5.37
CA GLU A 54 29.88 -34.30 4.03
C GLU A 54 28.41 -33.76 4.00
N ASP A 55 27.59 -34.19 4.97
CA ASP A 55 26.19 -33.72 5.09
C ASP A 55 26.12 -32.21 5.31
N LEU A 56 27.07 -31.62 6.06
CA LEU A 56 27.14 -30.18 6.28
C LEU A 56 27.57 -29.42 5.02
N ALA A 57 28.53 -29.96 4.24
CA ALA A 57 28.96 -29.38 2.98
C ALA A 57 27.79 -29.36 1.95
N GLU A 58 27.07 -30.48 1.83
CA GLU A 58 25.86 -30.54 0.98
C GLU A 58 24.79 -29.56 1.46
N GLY A 59 24.52 -29.47 2.76
CA GLY A 59 23.61 -28.52 3.37
C GLY A 59 24.00 -27.07 3.08
N SER A 60 25.30 -26.76 3.13
CA SER A 60 25.87 -25.45 2.80
C SER A 60 25.62 -25.09 1.32
N CYS A 61 25.79 -26.04 0.41
CA CYS A 61 25.51 -25.83 -1.01
C CYS A 61 24.04 -25.46 -1.24
N VAL A 62 23.12 -26.19 -0.61
CA VAL A 62 21.67 -25.90 -0.69
C VAL A 62 21.34 -24.52 -0.05
N GLN A 63 22.01 -24.15 1.04
CA GLN A 63 21.86 -22.85 1.66
C GLN A 63 22.35 -21.72 0.74
N HIS A 64 23.49 -21.92 0.06
CA HIS A 64 24.02 -20.94 -0.90
C HIS A 64 23.01 -20.64 -2.04
N GLU A 65 22.39 -21.69 -2.60
CA GLU A 65 21.34 -21.52 -3.62
C GLU A 65 20.14 -20.70 -3.08
N LYS A 66 19.71 -21.00 -1.86
CA LYS A 66 18.60 -20.26 -1.22
C LYS A 66 18.95 -18.80 -0.93
N ILE A 67 20.16 -18.54 -0.45
CA ILE A 67 20.65 -17.18 -0.19
C ILE A 67 20.68 -16.38 -1.49
N THR A 68 21.18 -16.97 -2.58
CA THR A 68 21.17 -16.35 -3.92
C THR A 68 19.75 -16.03 -4.38
N ALA A 69 18.79 -16.93 -4.17
CA ALA A 69 17.38 -16.68 -4.49
C ALA A 69 16.80 -15.52 -3.65
N VAL A 70 17.11 -15.46 -2.35
CA VAL A 70 16.67 -14.37 -1.46
C VAL A 70 17.31 -13.04 -1.87
N ALA A 71 18.60 -13.02 -2.25
CA ALA A 71 19.27 -11.82 -2.76
C ALA A 71 18.55 -11.23 -3.99
N ASN A 72 18.13 -12.09 -4.93
CA ASN A 72 17.38 -11.68 -6.10
C ASN A 72 16.00 -11.10 -5.72
N LEU A 73 15.29 -11.74 -4.78
CA LEU A 73 13.99 -11.22 -4.29
C LEU A 73 14.14 -9.85 -3.61
N VAL A 74 15.20 -9.64 -2.84
CA VAL A 74 15.49 -8.35 -2.20
C VAL A 74 15.79 -7.26 -3.22
N LYS A 75 16.52 -7.60 -4.29
CA LYS A 75 16.75 -6.70 -5.41
C LYS A 75 15.45 -6.30 -6.11
N ASP A 76 14.57 -7.27 -6.37
CA ASP A 76 13.27 -7.01 -7.00
C ASP A 76 12.39 -6.15 -6.08
N LEU A 77 12.43 -6.40 -4.76
CA LEU A 77 11.72 -5.61 -3.76
C LEU A 77 12.23 -4.16 -3.75
N ASN A 78 13.55 -3.93 -3.82
CA ASN A 78 14.10 -2.58 -3.90
C ASN A 78 13.64 -1.82 -5.15
N ASN A 79 13.60 -2.49 -6.31
CA ASN A 79 13.07 -1.90 -7.54
C ASN A 79 11.58 -1.53 -7.37
N ALA A 80 10.76 -2.43 -6.81
CA ALA A 80 9.35 -2.17 -6.56
C ALA A 80 9.14 -0.99 -5.59
N MET A 81 9.98 -0.83 -4.56
CA MET A 81 9.93 0.31 -3.65
C MET A 81 10.23 1.63 -4.38
N GLN A 82 11.21 1.66 -5.29
CA GLN A 82 11.50 2.85 -6.10
C GLN A 82 10.33 3.21 -7.01
N ASP A 83 9.70 2.23 -7.62
CA ASP A 83 8.51 2.44 -8.45
C ASP A 83 7.35 3.01 -7.61
N HIS A 84 7.11 2.48 -6.43
CA HIS A 84 6.07 2.98 -5.52
C HIS A 84 6.33 4.40 -5.03
N VAL A 85 7.59 4.80 -4.80
CA VAL A 85 7.93 6.20 -4.49
C VAL A 85 7.56 7.09 -5.66
N ALA A 86 7.92 6.71 -6.89
CA ALA A 86 7.57 7.48 -8.09
C ALA A 86 6.05 7.57 -8.30
N GLU A 87 5.31 6.50 -8.05
CA GLU A 87 3.84 6.49 -8.11
C GLU A 87 3.21 7.39 -7.04
N ALA A 88 3.75 7.40 -5.81
CA ALA A 88 3.29 8.28 -4.75
C ALA A 88 3.52 9.76 -5.09
N ASP A 89 4.68 10.11 -5.65
CA ASP A 89 4.99 11.46 -6.12
C ASP A 89 4.04 11.89 -7.26
N LEU A 90 3.77 11.00 -8.21
CA LEU A 90 2.81 11.27 -9.27
C LEU A 90 1.40 11.50 -8.71
N ALA A 91 0.97 10.70 -7.72
CA ALA A 91 -0.31 10.87 -7.05
C ALA A 91 -0.42 12.23 -6.34
N VAL A 92 0.67 12.72 -5.72
CA VAL A 92 0.73 14.08 -5.13
C VAL A 92 0.53 15.15 -6.21
N ILE A 93 1.19 15.02 -7.36
CA ILE A 93 1.05 15.96 -8.49
C ILE A 93 -0.39 16.00 -9.00
N LEU A 94 -1.00 14.82 -9.21
CA LEU A 94 -2.38 14.69 -9.71
C LEU A 94 -3.40 15.24 -8.70
N SER A 95 -3.23 14.95 -7.42
CA SER A 95 -4.09 15.47 -6.35
C SER A 95 -3.98 17.00 -6.24
N THR A 96 -2.77 17.56 -6.33
CA THR A 96 -2.55 19.01 -6.34
C THR A 96 -3.24 19.67 -7.55
N LYS A 97 -3.15 19.04 -8.73
CA LYS A 97 -3.86 19.52 -9.92
C LYS A 97 -5.38 19.46 -9.74
N ALA A 98 -5.91 18.40 -9.15
CA ALA A 98 -7.34 18.28 -8.84
C ALA A 98 -7.81 19.39 -7.88
N ALA A 99 -7.06 19.66 -6.80
CA ALA A 99 -7.36 20.74 -5.86
C ALA A 99 -7.40 22.12 -6.55
N ASN A 100 -6.44 22.41 -7.45
CA ASN A 100 -6.42 23.65 -8.22
C ASN A 100 -7.65 23.75 -9.17
N THR A 101 -8.03 22.64 -9.81
CA THR A 101 -9.20 22.59 -10.68
C THR A 101 -10.49 22.83 -9.90
N LEU A 102 -10.61 22.26 -8.69
CA LEU A 102 -11.76 22.50 -7.80
C LEU A 102 -11.85 23.97 -7.38
N THR A 103 -10.73 24.60 -7.02
CA THR A 103 -10.68 26.03 -6.70
C THR A 103 -11.16 26.90 -7.87
N GLU A 104 -10.75 26.58 -9.09
CA GLU A 104 -11.22 27.30 -10.29
C GLU A 104 -12.71 27.05 -10.55
N SER A 105 -13.17 25.83 -10.31
CA SER A 105 -14.58 25.46 -10.48
C SER A 105 -15.48 26.18 -9.46
N ASN A 106 -15.06 26.28 -8.20
CA ASN A 106 -15.76 27.06 -7.18
C ASN A 106 -15.91 28.52 -7.59
N LYS A 107 -14.82 29.14 -8.10
CA LYS A 107 -14.91 30.51 -8.60
C LYS A 107 -15.89 30.67 -9.76
N LYS A 108 -15.97 29.69 -10.67
CA LYS A 108 -16.96 29.70 -11.77
C LYS A 108 -18.38 29.53 -11.25
N MET A 109 -18.59 28.72 -10.20
CA MET A 109 -19.90 28.57 -9.56
C MET A 109 -20.36 29.83 -8.84
N GLU A 110 -19.46 30.57 -8.19
CA GLU A 110 -19.80 31.87 -7.62
C GLU A 110 -20.22 32.89 -8.69
N LEU A 111 -19.50 32.95 -9.82
CA LEU A 111 -19.90 33.79 -10.97
C LEU A 111 -21.25 33.37 -11.55
N LEU A 112 -21.54 32.07 -11.60
CA LEU A 112 -22.83 31.55 -12.00
C LEU A 112 -23.97 32.01 -11.06
N LYS A 113 -23.74 31.93 -9.76
CA LYS A 113 -24.67 32.40 -8.72
C LYS A 113 -24.95 33.88 -8.87
N GLU A 114 -23.93 34.71 -9.10
CA GLU A 114 -24.09 36.16 -9.37
C GLU A 114 -24.94 36.40 -10.62
N ALA A 115 -24.67 35.66 -11.72
CA ALA A 115 -25.47 35.79 -12.96
C ALA A 115 -26.93 35.39 -12.74
N ILE A 116 -27.20 34.31 -12.00
CA ILE A 116 -28.55 33.86 -11.64
C ILE A 116 -29.26 34.90 -10.76
N SER A 117 -28.59 35.51 -9.78
CA SER A 117 -29.14 36.58 -8.94
C SER A 117 -29.50 37.84 -9.76
N ASN A 118 -28.69 38.15 -10.79
CA ASN A 118 -29.03 39.24 -11.72
C ASN A 118 -30.29 38.94 -12.54
N ILE A 119 -30.52 37.67 -12.93
CA ILE A 119 -31.75 37.24 -13.61
C ILE A 119 -32.95 37.39 -12.65
N GLU A 120 -32.81 37.03 -11.38
CA GLU A 120 -33.85 37.23 -10.37
C GLU A 120 -34.26 38.72 -10.25
N MET A 121 -33.25 39.59 -10.13
CA MET A 121 -33.49 41.04 -10.06
C MET A 121 -34.19 41.59 -11.30
N CYS A 122 -33.75 41.20 -12.50
CA CYS A 122 -34.38 41.57 -13.76
C CYS A 122 -35.83 41.05 -13.83
N SER A 123 -36.08 39.81 -13.41
CA SER A 123 -37.42 39.21 -13.41
C SER A 123 -38.35 39.94 -12.46
N SER A 124 -37.88 40.35 -11.29
CA SER A 124 -38.63 41.20 -10.33
C SER A 124 -38.99 42.57 -10.91
N GLN A 125 -38.05 43.20 -11.63
CA GLN A 125 -38.33 44.48 -12.33
C GLN A 125 -39.39 44.31 -13.43
N ILE A 126 -39.31 43.23 -14.22
CA ILE A 126 -40.30 42.92 -15.23
C ILE A 126 -41.65 42.68 -14.59
N SER A 127 -41.72 41.96 -13.48
CA SER A 127 -42.97 41.74 -12.72
C SER A 127 -43.66 43.08 -12.32
N THR A 128 -42.84 44.05 -11.87
CA THR A 128 -43.36 45.40 -11.53
C THR A 128 -43.88 46.13 -12.75
N ILE A 129 -43.23 46.03 -13.91
CA ILE A 129 -43.67 46.64 -15.16
C ILE A 129 -44.99 46.00 -15.63
N ILE A 130 -45.10 44.67 -15.57
CA ILE A 130 -46.33 43.97 -15.97
C ILE A 130 -47.51 44.32 -15.04
N SER A 131 -47.25 44.45 -13.74
CA SER A 131 -48.30 44.97 -12.81
C SER A 131 -48.81 46.34 -13.22
N THR A 132 -47.89 47.25 -13.59
CA THR A 132 -48.26 48.58 -14.09
C THR A 132 -49.07 48.51 -15.41
N ILE A 133 -48.71 47.60 -16.33
CA ILE A 133 -49.45 47.37 -17.57
C ILE A 133 -50.88 46.85 -17.26
N GLN A 134 -50.98 45.94 -16.28
CA GLN A 134 -52.29 45.45 -15.82
C GLN A 134 -53.16 46.59 -15.28
N ASP A 135 -52.61 47.47 -14.44
CA ASP A 135 -53.34 48.65 -13.89
C ASP A 135 -53.75 49.59 -15.01
N ILE A 136 -52.90 49.86 -16.02
CA ILE A 136 -53.24 50.67 -17.20
C ILE A 136 -54.36 50.03 -18.01
N ALA A 137 -54.33 48.71 -18.21
CA ALA A 137 -55.36 47.99 -18.95
C ALA A 137 -56.72 48.08 -18.23
N ASP A 138 -56.76 47.91 -16.91
CA ASP A 138 -57.93 48.00 -16.08
C ASP A 138 -58.46 49.40 -16.06
N GLU A 139 -57.65 50.44 -15.97
CA GLU A 139 -58.04 51.84 -16.07
C GLU A 139 -58.61 52.18 -17.47
N THR A 140 -57.98 51.69 -18.53
CA THR A 140 -58.41 51.84 -19.92
C THR A 140 -59.74 51.17 -20.14
N ASN A 141 -59.98 50.00 -19.53
CA ASN A 141 -61.26 49.29 -19.57
C ASN A 141 -62.34 50.11 -18.91
N LEU A 142 -62.13 50.71 -17.74
CA LEU A 142 -63.04 51.60 -17.04
C LEU A 142 -63.35 52.89 -17.84
N LEU A 143 -62.33 53.49 -18.44
CA LEU A 143 -62.48 54.67 -19.30
C LEU A 143 -63.30 54.36 -20.54
N SER A 144 -63.10 53.22 -21.18
CA SER A 144 -63.86 52.78 -22.35
C SER A 144 -65.34 52.48 -22.02
N LEU A 145 -65.54 51.87 -20.83
CA LEU A 145 -66.88 51.65 -20.32
C LEU A 145 -67.64 52.99 -20.09
N ASN A 146 -66.98 53.96 -19.46
CA ASN A 146 -67.55 55.29 -19.25
C ASN A 146 -67.90 56.02 -20.59
N ALA A 147 -66.93 55.88 -21.56
CA ALA A 147 -67.15 56.44 -22.90
C ALA A 147 -68.31 55.75 -23.66
N SER A 148 -68.51 54.43 -23.51
CA SER A 148 -69.63 53.67 -24.06
C SER A 148 -70.98 54.14 -23.48
N ILE A 149 -71.05 54.39 -22.19
CA ILE A 149 -72.18 54.88 -21.48
C ILE A 149 -72.60 56.29 -22.00
N GLU A 150 -71.57 57.17 -22.12
CA GLU A 150 -71.87 58.55 -22.57
C GLU A 150 -72.22 58.58 -24.07
N ALA A 151 -71.62 57.71 -24.90
CA ALA A 151 -72.04 57.55 -26.30
C ALA A 151 -73.45 57.02 -26.46
N ALA A 152 -73.88 56.10 -25.60
CA ALA A 152 -75.27 55.66 -25.55
C ALA A 152 -76.27 56.80 -25.13
N ARG A 153 -75.80 57.66 -24.24
CA ARG A 153 -76.53 58.80 -23.73
C ARG A 153 -76.76 59.89 -24.81
N ALA A 154 -75.83 60.02 -25.76
CA ALA A 154 -75.92 60.95 -26.89
C ALA A 154 -76.83 60.45 -28.05
N GLY A 155 -77.37 59.26 -27.99
CA GLY A 155 -78.25 58.70 -28.97
C GLY A 155 -77.67 58.54 -30.38
N GLU A 156 -78.38 58.92 -31.40
CA GLU A 156 -77.91 58.82 -32.82
C GLU A 156 -76.58 59.57 -33.08
N ALA A 157 -76.34 60.69 -32.40
CA ALA A 157 -75.08 61.45 -32.54
C ALA A 157 -73.85 60.76 -31.95
N GLY A 158 -74.08 59.85 -31.00
CA GLY A 158 -73.01 59.11 -30.29
C GLY A 158 -72.61 57.76 -30.94
N ARG A 159 -73.25 57.30 -31.99
CA ARG A 159 -73.13 55.95 -32.57
C ARG A 159 -71.74 55.62 -33.03
N GLY A 160 -70.99 56.56 -33.64
CA GLY A 160 -69.54 56.39 -34.02
C GLY A 160 -68.61 56.26 -32.85
N PHE A 161 -68.91 57.07 -31.78
CA PHE A 161 -68.16 57.00 -30.52
C PHE A 161 -68.35 55.67 -29.76
N ALA A 162 -69.57 55.12 -29.79
CA ALA A 162 -69.91 53.87 -29.15
C ALA A 162 -69.10 52.70 -29.76
N VAL A 163 -68.88 52.67 -31.08
CA VAL A 163 -68.09 51.64 -31.75
C VAL A 163 -66.60 51.74 -31.34
N VAL A 164 -66.11 53.00 -31.29
CA VAL A 164 -64.72 53.20 -30.84
C VAL A 164 -64.51 52.80 -29.40
N ALA A 165 -65.45 53.17 -28.52
CA ALA A 165 -65.37 52.80 -27.09
C ALA A 165 -65.43 51.30 -26.89
N GLU A 166 -66.21 50.54 -27.63
CA GLU A 166 -66.31 49.08 -27.57
C GLU A 166 -64.98 48.43 -28.09
N GLN A 167 -64.34 49.01 -29.14
CA GLN A 167 -63.01 48.54 -29.62
C GLN A 167 -61.91 48.80 -28.61
N VAL A 168 -61.90 49.96 -27.94
CA VAL A 168 -60.98 50.30 -26.87
C VAL A 168 -61.11 49.33 -25.69
N LYS A 169 -62.40 49.05 -25.31
CA LYS A 169 -62.67 48.05 -24.25
C LYS A 169 -62.11 46.67 -24.59
N LYS A 170 -62.32 46.20 -25.82
CA LYS A 170 -61.79 44.92 -26.28
C LYS A 170 -60.26 44.87 -26.21
N LEU A 171 -59.60 45.96 -26.66
CA LEU A 171 -58.15 46.08 -26.57
C LEU A 171 -57.65 46.09 -25.12
N ALA A 172 -58.34 46.73 -24.21
CA ALA A 172 -58.04 46.74 -22.81
C ALA A 172 -58.17 45.35 -22.18
N ASP A 173 -59.24 44.61 -22.48
CA ASP A 173 -59.41 43.22 -22.00
C ASP A 173 -58.33 42.27 -22.57
N GLU A 174 -57.97 42.41 -23.85
CA GLU A 174 -56.89 41.62 -24.48
C GLU A 174 -55.53 41.95 -23.84
N SER A 175 -55.25 43.24 -23.52
CA SER A 175 -54.05 43.68 -22.84
C SER A 175 -53.97 43.15 -21.43
N SER A 176 -55.03 43.20 -20.65
CA SER A 176 -55.14 42.65 -19.29
C SER A 176 -54.87 41.12 -19.29
N LYS A 177 -55.48 40.39 -20.24
CA LYS A 177 -55.22 38.96 -20.39
C LYS A 177 -53.77 38.65 -20.70
N ALA A 178 -53.14 39.38 -21.65
CA ALA A 178 -51.74 39.20 -22.03
C ALA A 178 -50.79 39.53 -20.85
N ALA A 179 -51.08 40.59 -20.06
CA ALA A 179 -50.36 40.92 -18.83
C ALA A 179 -50.46 39.78 -17.81
N GLY A 180 -51.63 39.22 -17.57
CA GLY A 180 -51.84 38.09 -16.66
C GLY A 180 -51.14 36.81 -17.10
N GLU A 181 -51.07 36.53 -18.41
CA GLU A 181 -50.30 35.39 -18.94
C GLU A 181 -48.78 35.63 -18.75
N THR A 182 -48.32 36.86 -18.96
CA THR A 182 -46.90 37.23 -18.77
C THR A 182 -46.49 37.12 -17.28
N THR A 183 -47.37 37.56 -16.34
CA THR A 183 -47.14 37.40 -14.90
C THR A 183 -46.86 35.94 -14.53
N LYS A 184 -47.67 34.99 -15.05
CA LYS A 184 -47.48 33.55 -14.80
C LYS A 184 -46.12 33.04 -15.31
N LEU A 185 -45.64 33.53 -16.46
CA LEU A 185 -44.33 33.16 -17.01
C LEU A 185 -43.19 33.72 -16.16
N ILE A 186 -43.33 34.95 -15.67
CA ILE A 186 -42.35 35.58 -14.78
C ILE A 186 -42.30 34.82 -13.44
N ASP A 187 -43.44 34.46 -12.84
CA ASP A 187 -43.46 33.68 -11.60
C ASP A 187 -42.78 32.32 -11.77
N ALA A 188 -43.06 31.64 -12.89
CA ALA A 188 -42.38 30.38 -13.21
C ALA A 188 -40.84 30.58 -13.39
N THR A 189 -40.43 31.70 -13.99
CA THR A 189 -39.02 32.07 -14.15
C THR A 189 -38.37 32.29 -12.81
N VAL A 190 -38.98 33.05 -11.90
CA VAL A 190 -38.45 33.29 -10.53
C VAL A 190 -38.32 31.98 -9.75
N GLN A 191 -39.30 31.08 -9.86
CA GLN A 191 -39.20 29.76 -9.22
C GLN A 191 -38.03 28.93 -9.78
N ALA A 192 -37.82 28.95 -11.09
CA ALA A 192 -36.67 28.23 -11.72
C ALA A 192 -35.33 28.82 -11.32
N VAL A 193 -35.25 30.15 -11.21
CA VAL A 193 -34.09 30.90 -10.75
C VAL A 193 -33.73 30.55 -9.31
N ASN A 194 -34.70 30.58 -8.39
CA ASN A 194 -34.51 30.21 -6.99
C ASN A 194 -34.01 28.76 -6.83
N LYS A 195 -34.59 27.84 -7.63
CA LYS A 195 -34.11 26.46 -7.68
C LYS A 195 -32.66 26.37 -8.20
N GLY A 196 -32.34 27.18 -9.18
CA GLY A 196 -30.95 27.26 -9.73
C GLY A 196 -29.93 27.73 -8.69
N ILE A 197 -30.29 28.72 -7.85
CA ILE A 197 -29.42 29.18 -6.74
C ILE A 197 -29.16 28.05 -5.74
N LEU A 198 -30.22 27.34 -5.32
CA LEU A 198 -30.05 26.21 -4.38
C LEU A 198 -29.13 25.11 -4.92
N ILE A 199 -29.27 24.77 -6.21
CA ILE A 199 -28.39 23.77 -6.85
C ILE A 199 -26.95 24.27 -6.94
N ALA A 200 -26.73 25.55 -7.21
CA ALA A 200 -25.42 26.15 -7.24
C ALA A 200 -24.75 26.14 -5.85
N ASP A 201 -25.48 26.47 -4.79
CA ASP A 201 -25.00 26.42 -3.41
C ASP A 201 -24.62 24.99 -2.97
N GLU A 202 -25.45 24.00 -3.32
CA GLU A 202 -25.15 22.59 -3.08
C GLU A 202 -23.88 22.13 -3.84
N ALA A 203 -23.73 22.56 -5.10
CA ALA A 203 -22.54 22.25 -5.89
C ALA A 203 -21.27 22.86 -5.29
N ILE A 204 -21.31 24.10 -4.79
CA ILE A 204 -20.18 24.74 -4.09
C ILE A 204 -19.83 23.94 -2.84
N THR A 205 -20.79 23.57 -2.02
CA THR A 205 -20.57 22.78 -0.80
C THR A 205 -19.91 21.43 -1.11
N ASN A 206 -20.40 20.73 -2.13
CA ASN A 206 -19.82 19.46 -2.56
C ASN A 206 -18.39 19.61 -3.09
N MET A 207 -18.09 20.71 -3.81
CA MET A 207 -16.75 21.00 -4.30
C MET A 207 -15.77 21.30 -3.16
N ASP A 208 -16.21 21.98 -2.12
CA ASP A 208 -15.40 22.26 -0.93
C ASP A 208 -15.07 20.98 -0.16
N GLU A 209 -16.03 20.06 -0.04
CA GLU A 209 -15.80 18.74 0.57
C GLU A 209 -14.76 17.94 -0.23
N VAL A 210 -14.91 17.85 -1.56
CA VAL A 210 -13.95 17.16 -2.43
C VAL A 210 -12.57 17.83 -2.40
N TYR A 211 -12.52 19.15 -2.23
CA TYR A 211 -11.26 19.86 -2.06
C TYR A 211 -10.51 19.45 -0.78
N GLU A 212 -11.19 19.38 0.37
CA GLU A 212 -10.59 18.94 1.63
C GLU A 212 -10.18 17.46 1.59
N ASP A 213 -10.96 16.60 0.96
CA ASP A 213 -10.61 15.20 0.73
C ASP A 213 -9.35 15.07 -0.14
N THR A 214 -9.26 15.87 -1.20
CA THR A 214 -8.10 15.89 -2.10
C THR A 214 -6.83 16.35 -1.36
N LYS A 215 -6.95 17.34 -0.49
CA LYS A 215 -5.85 17.84 0.35
C LYS A 215 -5.39 16.79 1.35
N THR A 216 -6.35 16.10 2.00
CA THR A 216 -6.06 15.00 2.91
C THR A 216 -5.37 13.85 2.18
N SER A 217 -5.81 13.50 0.97
CA SER A 217 -5.18 12.50 0.11
C SER A 217 -3.73 12.89 -0.22
N THR A 218 -3.49 14.16 -0.57
CA THR A 218 -2.13 14.68 -0.84
C THR A 218 -1.20 14.46 0.34
N LEU A 219 -1.64 14.81 1.56
CA LEU A 219 -0.84 14.62 2.78
C LEU A 219 -0.54 13.13 3.03
N LYS A 220 -1.52 12.25 2.81
CA LYS A 220 -1.33 10.81 2.96
C LYS A 220 -0.36 10.21 1.95
N MET A 221 -0.36 10.70 0.71
CA MET A 221 0.61 10.28 -0.31
C MET A 221 2.03 10.74 0.02
N GLN A 222 2.20 11.96 0.56
CA GLN A 222 3.50 12.44 1.03
C GLN A 222 4.04 11.61 2.21
N GLU A 223 3.17 11.28 3.19
CA GLU A 223 3.52 10.39 4.29
C GLU A 223 3.94 9.00 3.78
N MET A 224 3.20 8.47 2.80
CA MET A 224 3.51 7.19 2.16
C MET A 224 4.87 7.22 1.45
N ALA A 225 5.15 8.23 0.65
CA ALA A 225 6.44 8.38 -0.03
C ALA A 225 7.61 8.44 0.96
N SER A 226 7.43 9.12 2.11
CA SER A 226 8.43 9.17 3.18
C SER A 226 8.69 7.80 3.81
N LYS A 227 7.62 7.04 4.09
CA LYS A 227 7.74 5.67 4.64
C LYS A 227 8.38 4.69 3.67
N LEU A 228 8.03 4.77 2.39
CA LEU A 228 8.64 3.93 1.35
C LEU A 228 10.15 4.18 1.23
N LYS A 229 10.58 5.42 1.43
CA LYS A 229 12.00 5.76 1.45
C LYS A 229 12.72 5.15 2.66
N GLU A 230 12.11 5.21 3.84
CA GLU A 230 12.62 4.55 5.05
C GLU A 230 12.68 3.02 4.87
N GLU A 231 11.65 2.42 4.28
CA GLU A 231 11.64 0.98 3.95
C GLU A 231 12.73 0.61 2.94
N SER A 232 13.02 1.47 1.96
CA SER A 232 14.14 1.25 1.03
C SER A 232 15.51 1.26 1.72
N GLU A 233 15.70 2.06 2.77
CA GLU A 233 16.90 2.02 3.60
C GLU A 233 17.01 0.69 4.37
N ASN A 234 15.92 0.21 4.96
CA ASN A 234 15.86 -1.09 5.63
C ASN A 234 16.16 -2.27 4.68
N ILE A 235 15.74 -2.18 3.42
CA ILE A 235 16.05 -3.18 2.39
C ILE A 235 17.56 -3.25 2.12
N ASN A 236 18.27 -2.12 2.14
CA ASN A 236 19.73 -2.12 2.00
C ASN A 236 20.42 -2.83 3.17
N ASP A 237 19.91 -2.69 4.40
CA ASP A 237 20.41 -3.41 5.57
C ASP A 237 20.16 -4.93 5.45
N ILE A 238 18.99 -5.31 4.93
CA ILE A 238 18.69 -6.72 4.62
C ILE A 238 19.67 -7.27 3.59
N HIS A 239 20.02 -6.50 2.55
CA HIS A 239 21.01 -6.93 1.55
C HIS A 239 22.38 -7.18 2.17
N ALA A 240 22.84 -6.28 3.06
CA ALA A 240 24.09 -6.46 3.77
C ALA A 240 24.10 -7.74 4.65
N ASN A 241 23.00 -8.03 5.33
CA ASN A 241 22.84 -9.25 6.14
C ASN A 241 22.84 -10.53 5.26
N ILE A 242 22.30 -10.45 4.05
CA ILE A 242 22.33 -11.57 3.08
C ILE A 242 23.76 -11.83 2.61
N ASP A 243 24.54 -10.78 2.33
CA ASP A 243 25.93 -10.90 1.95
C ASP A 243 26.77 -11.54 3.08
N GLU A 244 26.53 -11.14 4.33
CA GLU A 244 27.17 -11.76 5.50
C GLU A 244 26.77 -13.24 5.65
N ALA A 245 25.48 -13.56 5.46
CA ALA A 245 25.00 -14.94 5.49
C ALA A 245 25.64 -15.81 4.40
N ALA A 246 25.84 -15.25 3.20
CA ALA A 246 26.55 -15.94 2.12
C ALA A 246 28.00 -16.28 2.50
N MET A 247 28.71 -15.33 3.10
CA MET A 247 30.08 -15.58 3.58
C MET A 247 30.13 -16.68 4.65
N VAL A 248 29.18 -16.72 5.58
CA VAL A 248 29.10 -17.76 6.60
C VAL A 248 28.83 -19.14 5.98
N VAL A 249 28.01 -19.21 4.95
CA VAL A 249 27.74 -20.48 4.24
C VAL A 249 28.95 -20.97 3.47
N ASP A 250 29.69 -20.07 2.83
CA ASP A 250 30.95 -20.42 2.15
C ASP A 250 32.02 -20.92 3.15
N ASP A 251 32.12 -20.27 4.32
CA ASP A 251 33.05 -20.69 5.39
C ASP A 251 32.64 -22.05 5.98
N ASN A 252 31.32 -22.30 6.16
CA ASN A 252 30.83 -23.62 6.58
C ASN A 252 31.19 -24.71 5.56
N SER A 253 31.10 -24.43 4.26
CA SER A 253 31.48 -25.38 3.22
C SER A 253 32.96 -25.71 3.30
N ALA A 254 33.83 -24.69 3.38
CA ALA A 254 35.27 -24.86 3.49
C ALA A 254 35.69 -25.60 4.78
N THR A 255 35.10 -25.23 5.92
CA THR A 255 35.32 -25.88 7.21
C THR A 255 34.88 -27.34 7.20
N SER A 256 33.80 -27.66 6.50
CA SER A 256 33.28 -29.01 6.35
C SER A 256 34.25 -29.88 5.55
N GLU A 257 34.77 -29.38 4.42
CA GLU A 257 35.76 -30.08 3.61
C GLU A 257 37.05 -30.34 4.42
N GLU A 258 37.52 -29.32 5.18
CA GLU A 258 38.71 -29.48 6.03
C GLU A 258 38.45 -30.51 7.15
N THR A 259 37.31 -30.49 7.81
CA THR A 259 36.92 -31.41 8.89
C THR A 259 36.81 -32.85 8.36
N ALA A 260 36.24 -33.06 7.17
CA ALA A 260 36.21 -34.37 6.54
C ALA A 260 37.64 -34.91 6.28
N ALA A 261 38.51 -34.09 5.71
CA ALA A 261 39.92 -34.49 5.45
C ALA A 261 40.71 -34.82 6.73
N VAL A 262 40.52 -34.03 7.80
CA VAL A 262 41.12 -34.30 9.12
C VAL A 262 40.57 -35.59 9.71
N SER A 263 39.30 -35.88 9.56
CA SER A 263 38.64 -37.11 10.05
C SER A 263 39.19 -38.36 9.32
N GLU A 264 39.34 -38.30 7.99
CA GLU A 264 39.97 -39.36 7.20
C GLU A 264 41.41 -39.60 7.65
N GLN A 265 42.18 -38.55 7.86
CA GLN A 265 43.55 -38.65 8.36
C GLN A 265 43.60 -39.28 9.76
N GLN A 266 42.66 -38.93 10.65
CA GLN A 266 42.57 -39.51 11.99
C GLN A 266 42.25 -41.01 11.92
N ALA A 267 41.34 -41.46 11.07
CA ALA A 267 41.04 -42.87 10.84
C ALA A 267 42.25 -43.65 10.34
N ALA A 268 43.02 -43.06 9.42
CA ALA A 268 44.27 -43.65 8.93
C ALA A 268 45.35 -43.78 10.03
N GLN A 269 45.48 -42.77 10.89
CA GLN A 269 46.38 -42.81 12.06
C GLN A 269 45.98 -43.88 13.06
N VAL A 270 44.70 -44.02 13.35
CA VAL A 270 44.15 -45.06 14.22
C VAL A 270 44.43 -46.45 13.63
N THR A 271 44.21 -46.65 12.35
CA THR A 271 44.55 -47.89 11.66
C THR A 271 46.01 -48.25 11.83
N THR A 272 46.89 -47.25 11.68
CA THR A 272 48.35 -47.44 11.89
C THR A 272 48.66 -47.82 13.33
N MET A 273 47.99 -47.19 14.32
CA MET A 273 48.16 -47.51 15.75
C MET A 273 47.68 -48.92 16.07
N VAL A 274 46.54 -49.37 15.55
CA VAL A 274 46.02 -50.74 15.71
C VAL A 274 46.98 -51.75 15.10
N ASN A 275 47.54 -51.49 13.93
CA ASN A 275 48.53 -52.37 13.29
C ASN A 275 49.83 -52.49 14.13
N MET A 276 50.29 -51.38 14.78
CA MET A 276 51.40 -51.45 15.69
C MET A 276 51.11 -52.27 16.96
N LEU A 277 49.88 -52.23 17.46
CA LEU A 277 49.46 -53.07 18.59
C LEU A 277 49.43 -54.58 18.26
N GLU A 278 49.12 -54.94 17.00
CA GLU A 278 49.14 -56.36 16.56
C GLU A 278 50.48 -57.03 16.70
N VAL A 279 51.58 -56.27 16.68
CA VAL A 279 52.98 -56.79 16.94
C VAL A 279 53.06 -57.35 18.36
N PHE A 280 52.31 -56.81 19.30
CA PHE A 280 52.22 -57.29 20.67
C PHE A 280 51.02 -58.29 20.75
N SER A 281 51.23 -59.52 20.34
CA SER A 281 50.21 -60.56 20.45
C SER A 281 49.87 -60.81 21.95
N PHE A 282 48.77 -60.27 22.43
CA PHE A 282 48.21 -60.40 23.77
C PHE A 282 46.83 -61.00 23.77
#